data_d14b138acd990f5a5e20bbe8d588f1d4
#
_entry.id   d14b138acd990f5a5e20bbe8d588f1d4
#
_cell.length_a   1.000
_cell.length_b   1.000
_cell.length_c   1.000
_cell.angle_alpha   90.00
_cell.angle_beta   90.00
_cell.angle_gamma   90.00
#
_symmetry.space_group_name_H-M   'P 1'
#
loop_
_entity.id
_entity.type
_entity.pdbx_description
1 polymer ?
#
loop_
_entity_poly.entity_id
_entity_poly.type
_entity_poly.pdbx_seq_one_letter_code
_entity_poly.pdbx_strand_id
1 'polypeptide(L)'
;MADLSSSEPYYDQISHAATPGTQYVTTTASSVTGVFAGLVAITETKFFSITSTVTGMSSIASVTAANSITIPAGAYIAGDVSNFRIHSGVVLAIGD
;
A
#
# COMPACT_ATOMS: atom_id res chain seq x y z
N MET A 1 2.90 13.23 26.13
CA MET A 1 2.83 12.60 24.83
C MET A 1 4.08 11.88 24.41
N ALA A 2 5.13 12.16 25.08
CA ALA A 2 6.40 11.54 24.70
C ALA A 2 6.33 10.03 24.65
N ASP A 3 5.47 9.47 25.41
CA ASP A 3 5.38 8.04 25.50
C ASP A 3 4.86 7.33 24.26
N LEU A 4 4.30 8.08 23.35
CA LEU A 4 3.79 7.45 22.15
C LEU A 4 4.86 6.66 21.42
N SER A 5 6.05 7.21 21.40
CA SER A 5 7.15 6.58 20.67
C SER A 5 7.63 5.29 21.32
N SER A 6 7.45 5.16 22.62
CA SER A 6 7.95 3.99 23.32
C SER A 6 6.91 2.89 23.44
N SER A 7 5.71 3.20 23.09
CA SER A 7 4.66 2.30 23.49
C SER A 7 4.49 1.13 22.56
N GLU A 8 4.37 1.34 21.28
CA GLU A 8 3.96 0.23 20.44
C GLU A 8 4.24 0.44 18.98
N PRO A 9 4.38 -0.68 18.26
CA PRO A 9 4.42 -0.66 16.80
C PRO A 9 3.20 0.03 16.18
N TYR A 10 2.09 0.02 16.87
CA TYR A 10 0.88 0.67 16.40
C TYR A 10 1.07 2.17 16.20
N TYR A 11 1.74 2.82 17.13
CA TYR A 11 2.01 4.25 17.00
C TYR A 11 3.02 4.55 15.92
N ASP A 12 3.93 3.64 15.67
CA ASP A 12 4.85 3.80 14.56
C ASP A 12 4.11 3.79 13.23
N GLN A 13 3.15 2.92 13.08
CA GLN A 13 2.32 2.87 11.88
C GLN A 13 1.55 4.16 11.68
N ILE A 14 0.99 4.69 12.74
CA ILE A 14 0.26 5.96 12.67
C ILE A 14 1.20 7.08 12.27
N SER A 15 2.38 7.12 12.82
CA SER A 15 3.36 8.13 12.48
C SER A 15 3.74 8.08 11.01
N HIS A 16 3.95 6.88 10.47
CA HIS A 16 4.25 6.72 9.06
C HIS A 16 3.07 7.15 8.20
N ALA A 17 1.86 6.80 8.59
CA ALA A 17 0.66 7.19 7.86
C ALA A 17 0.49 8.70 7.79
N ALA A 18 1.06 9.44 8.74
CA ALA A 18 1.00 10.89 8.74
C ALA A 18 2.13 11.53 7.93
N THR A 19 3.04 10.75 7.36
CA THR A 19 4.14 11.25 6.55
C THR A 19 3.62 11.96 5.31
N PRO A 20 4.24 13.07 4.89
CA PRO A 20 3.85 13.72 3.64
C PRO A 20 3.89 12.74 2.47
N GLY A 21 2.90 12.83 1.61
CA GLY A 21 2.78 11.92 0.47
C GLY A 21 1.97 10.67 0.75
N THR A 22 1.57 10.43 2.00
CA THR A 22 0.68 9.32 2.32
C THR A 22 -0.70 9.55 1.71
N GLN A 23 -1.23 8.54 1.05
CA GLN A 23 -2.50 8.63 0.34
C GLN A 23 -3.43 7.48 0.69
N TYR A 24 -4.70 7.84 0.86
CA TYR A 24 -5.78 6.87 1.04
C TYR A 24 -6.41 6.64 -0.34
N VAL A 25 -6.22 5.47 -0.89
CA VAL A 25 -6.54 5.22 -2.30
C VAL A 25 -7.76 4.32 -2.42
N THR A 26 -8.78 4.84 -3.07
CA THR A 26 -10.01 4.09 -3.38
C THR A 26 -10.27 3.99 -4.88
N THR A 27 -9.53 4.74 -5.70
CA THR A 27 -9.77 4.77 -7.13
C THR A 27 -9.23 3.50 -7.79
N THR A 28 -10.02 2.96 -8.70
CA THR A 28 -9.63 1.79 -9.50
C THR A 28 -9.42 2.14 -10.96
N ALA A 29 -9.71 3.38 -11.34
CA ALA A 29 -9.73 3.79 -12.74
C ALA A 29 -8.37 4.24 -13.27
N SER A 30 -7.44 4.57 -12.38
CA SER A 30 -6.15 5.11 -12.78
C SER A 30 -5.05 4.71 -11.81
N SER A 31 -3.81 4.80 -12.28
CA SER A 31 -2.63 4.54 -11.47
C SER A 31 -2.38 5.67 -10.48
N VAL A 32 -1.80 5.32 -9.34
CA VAL A 32 -1.34 6.26 -8.34
C VAL A 32 0.18 6.28 -8.39
N THR A 33 0.75 7.46 -8.55
CA THR A 33 2.19 7.64 -8.65
C THR A 33 2.69 8.44 -7.46
N GLY A 34 3.83 8.05 -6.94
CA GLY A 34 4.45 8.74 -5.81
C GLY A 34 5.68 8.01 -5.35
N VAL A 35 6.11 8.34 -4.14
CA VAL A 35 7.22 7.65 -3.48
C VAL A 35 6.65 7.08 -2.19
N PHE A 36 6.47 5.78 -2.16
CA PHE A 36 5.80 5.11 -1.04
C PHE A 36 6.75 4.11 -0.39
N ALA A 37 6.77 4.12 0.93
CA ALA A 37 7.54 3.14 1.71
C ALA A 37 6.84 1.78 1.75
N GLY A 38 5.55 1.76 1.54
CA GLY A 38 4.77 0.55 1.53
C GLY A 38 3.29 0.82 1.35
N LEU A 39 2.53 -0.24 1.28
CA LEU A 39 1.08 -0.19 1.09
C LEU A 39 0.40 -1.03 2.17
N VAL A 40 -0.68 -0.51 2.72
CA VAL A 40 -1.50 -1.25 3.68
C VAL A 40 -2.87 -1.48 3.06
N ALA A 41 -3.29 -2.73 2.98
CA ALA A 41 -4.62 -3.07 2.50
C ALA A 41 -5.63 -2.82 3.62
N ILE A 42 -6.42 -1.77 3.50
CA ILE A 42 -7.45 -1.45 4.48
C ILE A 42 -8.60 -2.45 4.37
N THR A 43 -8.96 -2.79 3.14
CA THR A 43 -9.92 -3.86 2.86
C THR A 43 -9.25 -4.89 1.97
N GLU A 44 -9.90 -6.01 1.73
CA GLU A 44 -9.42 -6.99 0.77
C GLU A 44 -9.18 -6.29 -0.57
N THR A 45 -7.99 -6.47 -1.14
CA THR A 45 -7.53 -5.70 -2.29
C THR A 45 -6.94 -6.61 -3.36
N LYS A 46 -7.16 -6.24 -4.62
CA LYS A 46 -6.51 -6.85 -5.77
C LYS A 46 -5.82 -5.76 -6.58
N PHE A 47 -4.62 -6.03 -7.04
CA PHE A 47 -3.82 -5.06 -7.79
C PHE A 47 -3.85 -5.33 -9.28
N PHE A 48 -4.04 -4.25 -10.04
CA PHE A 48 -3.91 -4.26 -11.51
C PHE A 48 -2.44 -4.17 -11.90
N SER A 49 -1.69 -3.31 -11.24
CA SER A 49 -0.27 -3.13 -11.50
C SER A 49 0.42 -2.63 -10.25
N ILE A 50 1.70 -2.91 -10.14
CA ILE A 50 2.55 -2.42 -9.07
C ILE A 50 3.97 -2.29 -9.59
N THR A 51 4.58 -1.13 -9.36
CA THR A 51 5.98 -0.90 -9.72
C THR A 51 6.77 -0.66 -8.46
N SER A 52 7.76 -1.50 -8.24
CA SER A 52 8.57 -1.46 -7.02
C SER A 52 10.00 -1.89 -7.36
N THR A 53 10.94 -1.43 -6.55
CA THR A 53 12.33 -1.90 -6.63
C THR A 53 12.50 -3.29 -6.03
N VAL A 54 11.51 -3.78 -5.32
CA VAL A 54 11.57 -5.11 -4.72
C VAL A 54 11.35 -6.16 -5.81
N THR A 55 12.31 -7.06 -5.97
CA THR A 55 12.25 -8.11 -6.97
C THR A 55 11.04 -9.01 -6.73
N GLY A 56 10.25 -9.22 -7.77
CA GLY A 56 9.08 -10.10 -7.68
C GLY A 56 7.81 -9.44 -7.17
N MET A 57 7.89 -8.20 -6.72
CA MET A 57 6.72 -7.51 -6.20
C MET A 57 5.60 -7.42 -7.23
N SER A 58 5.93 -7.19 -8.48
CA SER A 58 4.93 -7.06 -9.54
C SER A 58 4.13 -8.34 -9.79
N SER A 59 4.60 -9.48 -9.29
CA SER A 59 3.92 -10.76 -9.50
C SER A 59 2.59 -10.89 -8.75
N ILE A 60 2.34 -10.03 -7.77
CA ILE A 60 1.07 -10.03 -7.05
C ILE A 60 -0.04 -9.34 -7.85
N ALA A 61 0.32 -8.64 -8.90
CA ALA A 61 -0.61 -7.85 -9.70
C ALA A 61 -0.84 -8.52 -11.06
N SER A 62 -2.01 -8.27 -11.64
CA SER A 62 -2.32 -8.69 -12.99
C SER A 62 -3.34 -7.74 -13.59
N VAL A 63 -3.26 -7.52 -14.91
CA VAL A 63 -4.28 -6.74 -15.62
C VAL A 63 -5.63 -7.43 -15.60
N THR A 64 -5.65 -8.74 -15.38
CA THR A 64 -6.88 -9.51 -15.22
C THR A 64 -7.13 -9.75 -13.73
N ALA A 65 -8.25 -9.24 -13.23
CA ALA A 65 -8.55 -9.36 -11.79
C ALA A 65 -8.54 -10.80 -11.29
N ALA A 66 -9.00 -11.74 -12.11
CA ALA A 66 -9.05 -13.14 -11.72
C ALA A 66 -7.66 -13.74 -11.51
N ASN A 67 -6.63 -13.17 -12.13
CA ASN A 67 -5.26 -13.68 -12.04
C ASN A 67 -4.43 -12.94 -10.99
N SER A 68 -4.93 -11.84 -10.45
CA SER A 68 -4.20 -11.13 -9.41
C SER A 68 -4.39 -11.82 -8.06
N ILE A 69 -3.39 -11.66 -7.20
CA ILE A 69 -3.46 -12.22 -5.86
C ILE A 69 -4.41 -11.38 -5.02
N THR A 70 -5.27 -12.04 -4.25
CA THR A 70 -6.12 -11.35 -3.29
C THR A 70 -5.32 -11.04 -2.03
N ILE A 71 -5.19 -9.76 -1.72
CA ILE A 71 -4.48 -9.30 -0.53
C ILE A 71 -5.50 -9.11 0.59
N PRO A 72 -5.37 -9.79 1.71
CA PRO A 72 -6.34 -9.68 2.80
C PRO A 72 -6.29 -8.32 3.47
N ALA A 73 -7.41 -7.94 4.07
CA ALA A 73 -7.48 -6.71 4.85
C ALA A 73 -6.44 -6.74 5.97
N GLY A 74 -5.77 -5.63 6.18
CA GLY A 74 -4.75 -5.50 7.21
C GLY A 74 -3.36 -5.91 6.79
N ALA A 75 -3.19 -6.48 5.60
CA ALA A 75 -1.86 -6.87 5.12
C ALA A 75 -1.02 -5.65 4.79
N TYR A 76 0.25 -5.72 5.12
CA TYR A 76 1.20 -4.67 4.81
C TYR A 76 2.16 -5.15 3.74
N ILE A 77 2.27 -4.39 2.66
CA ILE A 77 3.20 -4.67 1.58
C ILE A 77 4.38 -3.73 1.74
N ALA A 78 5.48 -4.25 2.24
CA ALA A 78 6.68 -3.46 2.50
C ALA A 78 7.53 -3.36 1.23
N GLY A 79 8.13 -2.20 1.03
CA GLY A 79 9.06 -1.98 -0.07
C GLY A 79 8.74 -0.71 -0.83
N ASP A 80 9.72 -0.22 -1.56
CA ASP A 80 9.56 1.01 -2.33
C ASP A 80 8.60 0.80 -3.47
N VAL A 81 7.51 1.56 -3.47
CA VAL A 81 6.52 1.52 -4.54
C VAL A 81 6.45 2.92 -5.16
N SER A 82 6.60 2.99 -6.47
CA SER A 82 6.53 4.27 -7.18
C SER A 82 5.24 4.43 -7.97
N ASN A 83 4.54 3.35 -8.24
CA ASN A 83 3.31 3.38 -9.02
C ASN A 83 2.50 2.12 -8.72
N PHE A 84 1.20 2.28 -8.58
CA PHE A 84 0.32 1.12 -8.47
C PHE A 84 -1.10 1.48 -8.90
N ARG A 85 -1.85 0.45 -9.26
CA ARG A 85 -3.27 0.57 -9.56
C ARG A 85 -3.99 -0.64 -8.99
N ILE A 86 -5.15 -0.42 -8.41
CA ILE A 86 -5.94 -1.51 -7.83
C ILE A 86 -7.14 -1.81 -8.70
N HIS A 87 -7.57 -3.07 -8.71
CA HIS A 87 -8.84 -3.50 -9.31
C HIS A 87 -9.97 -3.22 -8.34
N SER A 88 -9.74 -3.46 -7.07
CA SER A 88 -10.77 -3.36 -6.03
C SER A 88 -10.10 -3.18 -4.67
N GLY A 89 -10.88 -2.71 -3.71
CA GLY A 89 -10.41 -2.55 -2.35
C GLY A 89 -10.00 -1.13 -2.03
N VAL A 90 -9.39 -0.97 -0.87
CA VAL A 90 -8.91 0.31 -0.36
C VAL A 90 -7.51 0.12 0.17
N VAL A 91 -6.61 1.01 -0.22
CA VAL A 91 -5.19 0.94 0.15
C VAL A 91 -4.75 2.25 0.78
N LEU A 92 -4.00 2.16 1.86
CA LEU A 92 -3.27 3.29 2.41
C LEU A 92 -1.84 3.19 1.92
N ALA A 93 -1.44 4.11 1.03
CA ALA A 93 -0.08 4.19 0.51
C ALA A 93 0.71 5.11 1.41
N ILE A 94 1.69 4.55 2.11
CA ILE A 94 2.46 5.26 3.12
C ILE A 94 3.58 6.03 2.43
N GLY A 95 3.57 7.36 2.57
CA GLY A 95 4.60 8.21 2.00
C GLY A 95 5.97 7.93 2.60
N ASP A 96 6.96 8.09 1.77
CA ASP A 96 8.35 7.86 2.18
C ASP A 96 9.04 9.15 2.64
#